data_8d0141d084062b2165d67cadabde70e0
#
_entry.id   8d0141d084062b2165d67cadabde70e0
#
_cell.length_a   1.000
_cell.length_b   1.000
_cell.length_c   1.000
_cell.angle_alpha   90.00
_cell.angle_beta   90.00
_cell.angle_gamma   90.00
#
_symmetry.space_group_name_H-M   'P 1'
#
loop_
_entity.id
_entity.type
_entity.pdbx_description
1 polymer ?
#
loop_
_entity_poly.entity_id
_entity_poly.type
_entity_poly.pdbx_seq_one_letter_code
_entity_poly.pdbx_strand_id
1 'polypeptide(L)'
;MPEVVIVGGGISGLSTAYYLAQRGVRSTIFESRQRLGGVIQTEYVDGCTIEAGPDSFISAKPAALELLGELGLAGEVIGSNDYSRKTFVWKRGRLVPLPEGLMMMVPTKIMPLVTTPLLSWGTKMRMGLELLRAPKPREHDESVAEFIEEHYGAEAVDYLAEPLLSGIYGGNPSQLSVTSVLPRFVSLARRYGSLTRGVLAERAAAATNNQAAPAPLFRTLKCGLGKMIEALVAAIRGASEVRQARAEAIERAGPRFRVRAGGQWIEADHVVIACEAHNAAPLVANLDGRLEELLAGVPYSSSMTMAFGFDAADFREPPQGHGFLVPKKERRRLMACTWIGAKFPFRVPPGKVVARCFLGGVEDDGVLNESDEAITATALEELERIAGFRAEPRFVRIFRWPHSMAQYTVGHPQRLEETQARVAAIPSLHLAGNAYEGIGIPDCIRMGKRAAEAIASRRLD
;
A
#
# COMPACT_ATOMS: atom_id res chain seq x y z
N MET A 1 20.72 -18.26 -23.81
CA MET A 1 20.30 -17.54 -22.59
C MET A 1 18.85 -17.85 -22.42
N PRO A 2 18.34 -18.02 -21.18
CA PRO A 2 16.93 -18.28 -21.01
C PRO A 2 16.10 -17.09 -21.48
N GLU A 3 14.99 -17.38 -22.16
CA GLU A 3 13.99 -16.40 -22.53
C GLU A 3 12.99 -16.25 -21.39
N VAL A 4 12.89 -15.07 -20.82
CA VAL A 4 11.99 -14.77 -19.70
C VAL A 4 10.88 -13.85 -20.16
N VAL A 5 9.64 -14.27 -19.96
CA VAL A 5 8.47 -13.42 -20.17
C VAL A 5 7.96 -12.92 -18.83
N ILE A 6 7.72 -11.61 -18.74
CA ILE A 6 7.16 -10.92 -17.57
C ILE A 6 5.80 -10.34 -17.97
N VAL A 7 4.74 -10.72 -17.28
CA VAL A 7 3.39 -10.22 -17.51
C VAL A 7 3.07 -9.14 -16.46
N GLY A 8 3.01 -7.90 -16.90
CA GLY A 8 2.76 -6.71 -16.09
C GLY A 8 4.02 -5.85 -15.91
N GLY A 9 3.92 -4.58 -16.32
CA GLY A 9 4.97 -3.56 -16.25
C GLY A 9 4.86 -2.65 -15.01
N GLY A 10 4.21 -3.12 -13.93
CA GLY A 10 4.20 -2.46 -12.62
C GLY A 10 5.55 -2.58 -11.92
N ILE A 11 5.63 -2.05 -10.69
CA ILE A 11 6.89 -2.05 -9.90
C ILE A 11 7.45 -3.46 -9.70
N SER A 12 6.61 -4.50 -9.53
CA SER A 12 7.07 -5.89 -9.38
C SER A 12 7.72 -6.41 -10.66
N GLY A 13 7.08 -6.22 -11.81
CA GLY A 13 7.61 -6.66 -13.09
C GLY A 13 8.87 -5.89 -13.50
N LEU A 14 8.90 -4.58 -13.31
CA LEU A 14 10.07 -3.73 -13.57
C LEU A 14 11.26 -4.10 -12.68
N SER A 15 11.01 -4.38 -11.38
CA SER A 15 12.05 -4.85 -10.47
C SER A 15 12.58 -6.22 -10.90
N THR A 16 11.68 -7.13 -11.33
CA THR A 16 12.12 -8.43 -11.87
C THR A 16 13.03 -8.23 -13.07
N ALA A 17 12.62 -7.43 -14.05
CA ALA A 17 13.40 -7.15 -15.25
C ALA A 17 14.78 -6.52 -14.92
N TYR A 18 14.79 -5.57 -13.96
CA TYR A 18 16.01 -4.95 -13.49
C TYR A 18 17.00 -5.96 -12.91
N TYR A 19 16.55 -6.79 -11.97
CA TYR A 19 17.42 -7.79 -11.33
C TYR A 19 17.82 -8.93 -12.26
N LEU A 20 17.04 -9.24 -13.29
CA LEU A 20 17.44 -10.13 -14.40
C LEU A 20 18.53 -9.48 -15.26
N ALA A 21 18.35 -8.22 -15.64
CA ALA A 21 19.32 -7.47 -16.43
C ALA A 21 20.69 -7.37 -15.73
N GLN A 22 20.72 -7.13 -14.40
CA GLN A 22 21.94 -7.14 -13.60
C GLN A 22 22.68 -8.49 -13.63
N ARG A 23 21.97 -9.58 -13.96
CA ARG A 23 22.53 -10.94 -14.11
C ARG A 23 22.73 -11.36 -15.55
N GLY A 24 22.62 -10.42 -16.49
CA GLY A 24 22.79 -10.67 -17.92
C GLY A 24 21.69 -11.55 -18.53
N VAL A 25 20.50 -11.58 -17.94
CA VAL A 25 19.34 -12.31 -18.45
C VAL A 25 18.42 -11.33 -19.18
N ARG A 26 18.08 -11.66 -20.43
CA ARG A 26 17.11 -10.89 -21.22
C ARG A 26 15.68 -11.24 -20.83
N SER A 27 14.78 -10.27 -20.97
CA SER A 27 13.34 -10.50 -20.71
C SER A 27 12.47 -9.73 -21.70
N THR A 28 11.23 -10.22 -21.88
CA THR A 28 10.17 -9.50 -22.58
C THR A 28 9.08 -9.16 -21.59
N ILE A 29 8.74 -7.87 -21.46
CA ILE A 29 7.67 -7.39 -20.57
C ILE A 29 6.43 -7.11 -21.42
N PHE A 30 5.31 -7.73 -21.07
CA PHE A 30 4.00 -7.39 -21.60
C PHE A 30 3.26 -6.46 -20.65
N GLU A 31 2.89 -5.28 -21.13
CA GLU A 31 2.08 -4.31 -20.38
C GLU A 31 0.84 -3.93 -21.20
N SER A 32 -0.32 -4.05 -20.59
CA SER A 32 -1.61 -3.76 -21.25
C SER A 32 -1.92 -2.27 -21.33
N ARG A 33 -1.36 -1.47 -20.41
CA ARG A 33 -1.54 -0.01 -20.39
C ARG A 33 -0.47 0.68 -21.24
N GLN A 34 -0.75 1.94 -21.62
CA GLN A 34 0.17 2.74 -22.44
C GLN A 34 1.46 3.14 -21.69
N ARG A 35 1.49 3.02 -20.37
CA ARG A 35 2.63 3.40 -19.54
C ARG A 35 3.06 2.28 -18.61
N LEU A 36 4.34 2.25 -18.31
CA LEU A 36 4.92 1.42 -17.25
C LEU A 36 4.75 2.06 -15.86
N GLY A 37 4.95 1.27 -14.80
CA GLY A 37 4.93 1.71 -13.40
C GLY A 37 3.65 1.35 -12.64
N GLY A 38 2.62 0.81 -13.32
CA GLY A 38 1.38 0.40 -12.67
C GLY A 38 0.69 1.59 -11.99
N VAL A 39 0.44 1.50 -10.68
CA VAL A 39 -0.19 2.58 -9.89
C VAL A 39 0.78 3.69 -9.47
N ILE A 40 2.08 3.53 -9.69
CA ILE A 40 3.07 4.57 -9.40
C ILE A 40 3.10 5.54 -10.57
N GLN A 41 2.61 6.75 -10.33
CA GLN A 41 2.57 7.83 -11.30
C GLN A 41 2.68 9.16 -10.57
N THR A 42 3.57 10.02 -11.04
CA THR A 42 3.75 11.39 -10.54
C THR A 42 3.36 12.37 -11.63
N GLU A 43 2.62 13.40 -11.28
CA GLU A 43 2.31 14.56 -12.13
C GLU A 43 2.88 15.84 -11.52
N TYR A 44 3.23 16.78 -12.40
CA TYR A 44 3.69 18.10 -12.00
C TYR A 44 2.67 19.14 -12.47
N VAL A 45 2.05 19.80 -11.52
CA VAL A 45 0.99 20.77 -11.80
C VAL A 45 1.23 22.02 -10.96
N ASP A 46 1.30 23.17 -11.61
CA ASP A 46 1.46 24.47 -10.94
C ASP A 46 2.63 24.50 -9.94
N GLY A 47 3.74 23.83 -10.29
CA GLY A 47 4.94 23.68 -9.47
C GLY A 47 4.80 22.65 -8.32
N CYS A 48 3.63 22.03 -8.16
CA CYS A 48 3.40 21.00 -7.16
C CYS A 48 3.71 19.59 -7.72
N THR A 49 4.25 18.72 -6.88
CA THR A 49 4.46 17.31 -7.19
C THR A 49 3.30 16.48 -6.66
N ILE A 50 2.51 15.88 -7.54
CA ILE A 50 1.29 15.14 -7.24
C ILE A 50 1.49 13.66 -7.52
N GLU A 51 1.30 12.82 -6.52
CA GLU A 51 1.26 11.36 -6.70
C GLU A 51 -0.16 10.89 -6.99
N ALA A 52 -0.33 10.22 -8.10
CA ALA A 52 -1.63 9.66 -8.49
C ALA A 52 -2.02 8.44 -7.65
N GLY A 53 -1.05 7.58 -7.33
CA GLY A 53 -1.20 6.38 -6.52
C GLY A 53 -0.51 6.49 -5.15
N PRO A 54 0.40 5.58 -4.77
CA PRO A 54 1.13 5.69 -3.49
C PRO A 54 2.01 6.94 -3.48
N ASP A 55 2.05 7.65 -2.34
CA ASP A 55 2.89 8.84 -2.18
C ASP A 55 4.23 8.58 -1.48
N SER A 56 4.35 7.43 -0.86
CA SER A 56 5.49 7.06 -0.02
C SER A 56 5.51 5.55 0.26
N PHE A 57 6.60 5.10 0.83
CA PHE A 57 6.76 3.73 1.33
C PHE A 57 7.29 3.74 2.77
N ILE A 58 7.05 2.64 3.50
CA ILE A 58 7.47 2.51 4.89
C ILE A 58 8.97 2.28 5.00
N SER A 59 9.65 3.03 5.88
CA SER A 59 11.11 2.98 6.05
C SER A 59 11.62 1.65 6.63
N ALA A 60 10.78 0.95 7.37
CA ALA A 60 11.16 -0.29 8.06
C ALA A 60 11.43 -1.48 7.12
N LYS A 61 11.01 -1.40 5.85
CA LYS A 61 11.24 -2.43 4.83
C LYS A 61 12.33 -1.98 3.87
N PRO A 62 13.51 -2.63 3.82
CA PRO A 62 14.71 -2.08 3.16
C PRO A 62 14.67 -2.11 1.64
N ALA A 63 13.93 -3.04 1.02
CA ALA A 63 14.03 -3.32 -0.41
C ALA A 63 13.86 -2.10 -1.34
N ALA A 64 13.01 -1.13 -0.97
CA ALA A 64 12.85 0.08 -1.78
C ALA A 64 14.07 1.02 -1.64
N LEU A 65 14.64 1.15 -0.45
CA LEU A 65 15.84 1.97 -0.22
C LEU A 65 17.07 1.35 -0.89
N GLU A 66 17.20 0.03 -0.83
CA GLU A 66 18.25 -0.73 -1.53
C GLU A 66 18.18 -0.48 -3.03
N LEU A 67 17.00 -0.69 -3.63
CA LEU A 67 16.79 -0.44 -5.06
C LEU A 67 17.09 1.01 -5.45
N LEU A 68 16.65 1.99 -4.65
CA LEU A 68 16.94 3.40 -4.92
C LEU A 68 18.44 3.71 -4.82
N GLY A 69 19.16 3.03 -3.93
CA GLY A 69 20.63 3.10 -3.86
C GLY A 69 21.29 2.54 -5.11
N GLU A 70 20.86 1.36 -5.56
CA GLU A 70 21.33 0.69 -6.77
C GLU A 70 21.07 1.53 -8.05
N LEU A 71 19.95 2.26 -8.09
CA LEU A 71 19.58 3.15 -9.19
C LEU A 71 20.25 4.55 -9.11
N GLY A 72 21.10 4.81 -8.11
CA GLY A 72 21.75 6.12 -7.92
C GLY A 72 20.83 7.22 -7.41
N LEU A 73 19.66 6.87 -6.85
CA LEU A 73 18.65 7.82 -6.36
C LEU A 73 18.69 8.04 -4.85
N ALA A 74 19.70 7.52 -4.14
CA ALA A 74 19.80 7.67 -2.68
C ALA A 74 19.75 9.14 -2.21
N GLY A 75 20.38 10.04 -2.95
CA GLY A 75 20.39 11.50 -2.66
C GLY A 75 19.03 12.18 -2.85
N GLU A 76 18.09 11.56 -3.56
CA GLU A 76 16.75 12.09 -3.78
C GLU A 76 15.74 11.61 -2.72
N VAL A 77 16.15 10.69 -1.84
CA VAL A 77 15.27 10.14 -0.81
C VAL A 77 15.05 11.14 0.30
N ILE A 78 13.79 11.46 0.57
CA ILE A 78 13.37 12.31 1.68
C ILE A 78 12.45 11.55 2.64
N GLY A 79 12.42 11.99 3.89
CA GLY A 79 11.51 11.50 4.91
C GLY A 79 10.24 12.32 5.01
N SER A 80 9.19 11.73 5.60
CA SER A 80 8.03 12.49 6.05
C SER A 80 8.43 13.48 7.15
N ASN A 81 7.71 14.60 7.23
CA ASN A 81 7.92 15.62 8.27
C ASN A 81 7.33 15.16 9.62
N ASP A 82 8.05 14.27 10.31
CA ASP A 82 7.56 13.67 11.56
C ASP A 82 7.53 14.64 12.75
N TYR A 83 8.15 15.83 12.64
CA TYR A 83 8.10 16.88 13.67
C TYR A 83 6.70 17.49 13.80
N SER A 84 5.96 17.61 12.71
CA SER A 84 4.57 18.09 12.68
C SER A 84 3.55 16.98 12.47
N ARG A 85 3.90 15.74 12.78
CA ARG A 85 3.08 14.56 12.55
C ARG A 85 1.87 14.53 13.47
N LYS A 86 0.88 15.38 13.16
CA LYS A 86 -0.45 15.31 13.75
C LYS A 86 -1.41 14.77 12.69
N THR A 87 -2.12 13.70 12.99
CA THR A 87 -3.23 13.20 12.19
C THR A 87 -4.49 13.38 12.99
N PHE A 88 -5.53 13.87 12.35
CA PHE A 88 -6.81 14.10 12.98
C PHE A 88 -7.81 13.02 12.60
N VAL A 89 -8.79 12.80 13.43
CA VAL A 89 -9.95 11.93 13.16
C VAL A 89 -11.21 12.78 13.26
N TRP A 90 -12.07 12.69 12.26
CA TRP A 90 -13.37 13.34 12.29
C TRP A 90 -14.29 12.59 13.25
N LYS A 91 -14.77 13.29 14.27
CA LYS A 91 -15.68 12.72 15.26
C LYS A 91 -16.73 13.73 15.70
N ARG A 92 -18.00 13.42 15.46
CA ARG A 92 -19.15 14.24 15.91
C ARG A 92 -19.01 15.73 15.55
N GLY A 93 -18.74 16.01 14.29
CA GLY A 93 -18.67 17.38 13.76
C GLY A 93 -17.39 18.15 14.06
N ARG A 94 -16.30 17.51 14.52
CA ARG A 94 -15.01 18.15 14.79
C ARG A 94 -13.81 17.27 14.48
N LEU A 95 -12.69 17.88 14.13
CA LEU A 95 -11.41 17.24 14.01
C LEU A 95 -10.76 17.03 15.40
N VAL A 96 -10.51 15.79 15.76
CA VAL A 96 -9.88 15.39 17.01
C VAL A 96 -8.50 14.81 16.72
N PRO A 97 -7.39 15.33 17.30
CA PRO A 97 -6.08 14.77 17.04
C PRO A 97 -5.98 13.34 17.58
N LEU A 98 -5.31 12.47 16.81
CA LEU A 98 -4.89 11.16 17.34
C LEU A 98 -3.98 11.38 18.54
N PRO A 99 -4.14 10.61 19.63
CA PRO A 99 -3.29 10.72 20.80
C PRO A 99 -1.80 10.52 20.42
N GLU A 100 -0.94 11.35 20.99
CA GLU A 100 0.49 11.12 20.84
C GLU A 100 0.91 9.77 21.42
N GLY A 101 1.92 9.15 20.80
CA GLY A 101 2.46 7.88 21.26
C GLY A 101 1.59 6.69 20.86
N LEU A 102 0.67 6.83 19.91
CA LEU A 102 0.08 5.65 19.26
C LEU A 102 1.10 5.04 18.28
N MET A 103 1.33 3.75 18.43
CA MET A 103 1.96 2.94 17.40
C MET A 103 0.86 2.21 16.63
N MET A 104 0.47 2.74 15.48
CA MET A 104 -0.79 2.45 14.81
C MET A 104 -1.97 2.69 15.79
N MET A 105 -2.53 1.64 16.39
CA MET A 105 -3.66 1.72 17.33
C MET A 105 -3.26 1.39 18.78
N VAL A 106 -1.99 1.03 19.04
CA VAL A 106 -1.50 0.62 20.36
C VAL A 106 -0.94 1.81 21.13
N PRO A 107 -1.45 2.15 22.32
CA PRO A 107 -0.96 3.26 23.10
C PRO A 107 0.40 2.95 23.73
N THR A 108 1.34 3.90 23.63
CA THR A 108 2.65 3.81 24.28
C THR A 108 2.91 4.92 25.28
N LYS A 109 1.97 5.87 25.40
CA LYS A 109 1.98 6.96 26.40
C LYS A 109 0.63 7.01 27.09
N ILE A 110 0.62 7.09 28.43
CA ILE A 110 -0.59 7.07 29.23
C ILE A 110 -1.34 8.42 29.16
N MET A 111 -0.66 9.55 29.41
CA MET A 111 -1.31 10.85 29.51
C MET A 111 -2.05 11.26 28.23
N PRO A 112 -1.49 11.17 27.02
CA PRO A 112 -2.25 11.46 25.81
C PRO A 112 -3.48 10.56 25.61
N LEU A 113 -3.42 9.30 26.06
CA LEU A 113 -4.58 8.40 26.02
C LEU A 113 -5.67 8.84 26.99
N VAL A 114 -5.32 9.21 28.20
CA VAL A 114 -6.27 9.66 29.22
C VAL A 114 -6.96 10.96 28.83
N THR A 115 -6.21 11.91 28.27
CA THR A 115 -6.72 13.26 27.97
C THR A 115 -7.45 13.37 26.63
N THR A 116 -7.27 12.42 25.70
CA THR A 116 -7.91 12.51 24.38
C THR A 116 -9.43 12.46 24.47
N PRO A 117 -10.17 13.34 23.74
CA PRO A 117 -11.62 13.23 23.60
C PRO A 117 -12.02 12.19 22.51
N LEU A 118 -11.06 11.57 21.85
CA LEU A 118 -11.33 10.60 20.77
C LEU A 118 -12.00 9.33 21.29
N LEU A 119 -11.67 8.90 22.50
CA LEU A 119 -12.16 7.66 23.10
C LEU A 119 -12.94 7.94 24.39
N SER A 120 -13.98 7.15 24.64
CA SER A 120 -14.75 7.18 25.87
C SER A 120 -13.92 6.68 27.07
N TRP A 121 -14.34 7.04 28.28
CA TRP A 121 -13.69 6.54 29.49
C TRP A 121 -13.75 5.01 29.62
N GLY A 122 -14.86 4.38 29.18
CA GLY A 122 -14.98 2.92 29.16
C GLY A 122 -13.91 2.26 28.30
N THR A 123 -13.67 2.78 27.09
CA THR A 123 -12.62 2.30 26.19
C THR A 123 -11.22 2.52 26.78
N LYS A 124 -10.95 3.70 27.36
CA LYS A 124 -9.68 3.99 28.03
C LYS A 124 -9.39 3.03 29.18
N MET A 125 -10.39 2.73 30.00
CA MET A 125 -10.28 1.75 31.08
C MET A 125 -10.01 0.34 30.52
N ARG A 126 -10.72 -0.06 29.47
CA ARG A 126 -10.49 -1.35 28.80
C ARG A 126 -9.07 -1.46 28.25
N MET A 127 -8.56 -0.40 27.61
CA MET A 127 -7.17 -0.31 27.14
C MET A 127 -6.15 -0.39 28.29
N GLY A 128 -6.48 0.15 29.47
CA GLY A 128 -5.68 0.01 30.70
C GLY A 128 -5.69 -1.43 31.23
N LEU A 129 -6.86 -2.06 31.31
CA LEU A 129 -7.01 -3.45 31.76
C LEU A 129 -6.37 -4.45 30.80
N GLU A 130 -6.22 -4.09 29.53
CA GLU A 130 -5.54 -4.89 28.50
C GLU A 130 -4.09 -5.23 28.91
N LEU A 131 -3.43 -4.38 29.68
CA LEU A 131 -2.09 -4.63 30.21
C LEU A 131 -2.00 -5.90 31.08
N LEU A 132 -3.12 -6.34 31.66
CA LEU A 132 -3.19 -7.51 32.56
C LEU A 132 -3.51 -8.81 31.80
N ARG A 133 -3.75 -8.75 30.48
CA ARG A 133 -4.11 -9.95 29.70
C ARG A 133 -3.00 -10.96 29.67
N ALA A 134 -3.36 -12.23 29.91
CA ALA A 134 -2.46 -13.36 29.74
C ALA A 134 -2.36 -13.78 28.25
N PRO A 135 -1.22 -14.37 27.84
CA PRO A 135 -1.11 -14.99 26.53
C PRO A 135 -2.17 -16.07 26.31
N LYS A 136 -2.74 -16.10 25.09
CA LYS A 136 -3.68 -17.16 24.68
C LYS A 136 -3.19 -17.80 23.39
N PRO A 137 -3.37 -19.12 23.21
CA PRO A 137 -3.19 -19.76 21.91
C PRO A 137 -4.14 -19.11 20.88
N ARG A 138 -3.66 -18.90 19.66
CA ARG A 138 -4.44 -18.42 18.52
C ARG A 138 -4.19 -19.41 17.38
N GLU A 139 -5.14 -20.31 17.19
CA GLU A 139 -5.00 -21.41 16.25
C GLU A 139 -5.54 -21.04 14.86
N HIS A 140 -6.48 -20.11 14.80
CA HIS A 140 -7.14 -19.70 13.58
C HIS A 140 -6.87 -18.24 13.25
N ASP A 141 -6.95 -17.92 11.95
CA ASP A 141 -6.96 -16.56 11.48
C ASP A 141 -8.29 -15.89 11.82
N GLU A 142 -8.25 -14.64 12.20
CA GLU A 142 -9.41 -13.82 12.58
C GLU A 142 -9.34 -12.46 11.91
N SER A 143 -10.43 -11.72 11.93
CA SER A 143 -10.45 -10.36 11.38
C SER A 143 -9.70 -9.37 12.28
N VAL A 144 -9.20 -8.29 11.68
CA VAL A 144 -8.59 -7.20 12.44
C VAL A 144 -9.59 -6.59 13.43
N ALA A 145 -10.87 -6.49 13.04
CA ALA A 145 -11.91 -5.93 13.93
C ALA A 145 -12.09 -6.80 15.17
N GLU A 146 -12.26 -8.12 15.02
CA GLU A 146 -12.38 -9.07 16.15
C GLU A 146 -11.15 -9.00 17.05
N PHE A 147 -9.97 -9.02 16.47
CA PHE A 147 -8.71 -8.93 17.21
C PHE A 147 -8.59 -7.64 18.03
N ILE A 148 -8.86 -6.48 17.42
CA ILE A 148 -8.76 -5.19 18.11
C ILE A 148 -9.92 -5.00 19.11
N GLU A 149 -11.11 -5.47 18.78
CA GLU A 149 -12.23 -5.44 19.70
C GLU A 149 -11.97 -6.28 20.95
N GLU A 150 -11.38 -7.46 20.77
CA GLU A 150 -10.96 -8.29 21.90
C GLU A 150 -10.00 -7.55 22.83
N HIS A 151 -9.01 -6.83 22.30
CA HIS A 151 -8.01 -6.12 23.09
C HIS A 151 -8.52 -4.78 23.64
N TYR A 152 -9.14 -3.94 22.81
CA TYR A 152 -9.39 -2.53 23.12
C TYR A 152 -10.87 -2.12 23.06
N GLY A 153 -11.75 -2.97 22.54
CA GLY A 153 -13.19 -2.73 22.41
C GLY A 153 -13.58 -2.09 21.08
N ALA A 154 -14.88 -2.14 20.80
CA ALA A 154 -15.47 -1.72 19.52
C ALA A 154 -15.17 -0.25 19.16
N GLU A 155 -15.16 0.68 20.14
CA GLU A 155 -14.85 2.08 19.87
C GLU A 155 -13.40 2.27 19.35
N ALA A 156 -12.45 1.41 19.78
CA ALA A 156 -11.10 1.42 19.25
C ALA A 156 -11.06 0.90 17.79
N VAL A 157 -11.92 -0.05 17.44
CA VAL A 157 -12.11 -0.46 16.04
C VAL A 157 -12.61 0.72 15.23
N ASP A 158 -13.69 1.38 15.68
CA ASP A 158 -14.35 2.45 14.95
C ASP A 158 -13.48 3.70 14.70
N TYR A 159 -12.70 4.12 15.70
CA TYR A 159 -11.97 5.40 15.65
C TYR A 159 -10.46 5.28 15.51
N LEU A 160 -9.89 4.06 15.63
CA LEU A 160 -8.47 3.84 15.44
C LEU A 160 -8.21 2.84 14.30
N ALA A 161 -8.69 1.58 14.40
CA ALA A 161 -8.35 0.55 13.42
C ALA A 161 -8.97 0.81 12.05
N GLU A 162 -10.28 1.08 12.01
CA GLU A 162 -11.00 1.29 10.74
C GLU A 162 -10.44 2.46 9.94
N PRO A 163 -10.34 3.70 10.48
CA PRO A 163 -9.89 4.81 9.65
C PRO A 163 -8.41 4.72 9.24
N LEU A 164 -7.57 4.06 10.03
CA LEU A 164 -6.17 3.82 9.67
C LEU A 164 -6.04 2.77 8.56
N LEU A 165 -6.79 1.66 8.66
CA LEU A 165 -6.68 0.56 7.70
C LEU A 165 -7.44 0.84 6.41
N SER A 166 -8.57 1.54 6.47
CA SER A 166 -9.26 2.00 5.26
C SER A 166 -8.39 2.94 4.44
N GLY A 167 -7.62 3.82 5.08
CA GLY A 167 -6.66 4.70 4.42
C GLY A 167 -5.46 3.97 3.78
N ILE A 168 -5.07 2.81 4.29
CA ILE A 168 -3.92 2.03 3.79
C ILE A 168 -4.36 0.97 2.77
N TYR A 169 -5.43 0.24 3.07
CA TYR A 169 -5.88 -0.92 2.30
C TYR A 169 -7.14 -0.66 1.47
N GLY A 170 -7.85 0.46 1.70
CA GLY A 170 -9.20 0.65 1.16
C GLY A 170 -10.16 -0.47 1.60
N GLY A 171 -9.85 -1.15 2.72
CA GLY A 171 -10.49 -2.37 3.17
C GLY A 171 -11.32 -2.18 4.44
N ASN A 172 -12.17 -3.18 4.72
CA ASN A 172 -12.97 -3.25 5.93
C ASN A 172 -12.27 -4.12 6.98
N PRO A 173 -11.93 -3.61 8.18
CA PRO A 173 -11.27 -4.37 9.25
C PRO A 173 -12.01 -5.65 9.66
N SER A 174 -13.33 -5.72 9.47
CA SER A 174 -14.11 -6.94 9.76
C SER A 174 -13.91 -8.06 8.74
N GLN A 175 -13.25 -7.79 7.63
CA GLN A 175 -12.93 -8.76 6.60
C GLN A 175 -11.43 -9.05 6.50
N LEU A 176 -10.59 -8.09 6.88
CA LEU A 176 -9.14 -8.18 6.75
C LEU A 176 -8.56 -9.15 7.78
N SER A 177 -7.71 -10.08 7.32
CA SER A 177 -6.94 -11.02 8.14
C SER A 177 -5.96 -10.29 9.04
N VAL A 178 -6.05 -10.47 10.34
CA VAL A 178 -5.08 -9.88 11.26
C VAL A 178 -3.69 -10.46 11.07
N THR A 179 -3.60 -11.74 10.75
CA THR A 179 -2.32 -12.43 10.51
C THR A 179 -1.59 -11.88 9.29
N SER A 180 -2.32 -11.52 8.24
CA SER A 180 -1.73 -10.98 7.01
C SER A 180 -1.45 -9.47 7.09
N VAL A 181 -2.31 -8.71 7.78
CA VAL A 181 -2.25 -7.24 7.82
C VAL A 181 -1.41 -6.73 9.00
N LEU A 182 -1.50 -7.39 10.16
CA LEU A 182 -0.85 -7.00 11.41
C LEU A 182 -0.05 -8.15 12.05
N PRO A 183 0.82 -8.89 11.31
CA PRO A 183 1.50 -10.08 11.80
C PRO A 183 2.33 -9.82 13.07
N ARG A 184 2.93 -8.62 13.19
CA ARG A 184 3.67 -8.20 14.37
C ARG A 184 2.77 -8.17 15.62
N PHE A 185 1.55 -7.66 15.50
CA PHE A 185 0.64 -7.59 16.67
C PHE A 185 0.16 -8.98 17.06
N VAL A 186 -0.09 -9.86 16.11
CA VAL A 186 -0.38 -11.28 16.41
C VAL A 186 0.78 -11.93 17.18
N SER A 187 2.01 -11.71 16.75
CA SER A 187 3.21 -12.21 17.46
C SER A 187 3.31 -11.65 18.88
N LEU A 188 3.06 -10.34 19.07
CA LEU A 188 3.06 -9.70 20.38
C LEU A 188 1.95 -10.25 21.29
N ALA A 189 0.73 -10.44 20.77
CA ALA A 189 -0.38 -11.02 21.50
C ALA A 189 -0.08 -12.46 21.95
N ARG A 190 0.51 -13.28 21.07
CA ARG A 190 0.94 -14.64 21.41
C ARG A 190 2.00 -14.66 22.51
N ARG A 191 2.98 -13.78 22.44
CA ARG A 191 4.13 -13.75 23.37
C ARG A 191 3.79 -13.11 24.71
N TYR A 192 3.06 -11.99 24.70
CA TYR A 192 2.84 -11.16 25.90
C TYR A 192 1.38 -11.19 26.40
N GLY A 193 0.44 -11.66 25.60
CA GLY A 193 -1.01 -11.57 25.87
C GLY A 193 -1.57 -10.18 25.68
N SER A 194 -0.81 -9.15 25.98
CA SER A 194 -1.14 -7.73 25.85
C SER A 194 -0.35 -7.11 24.70
N LEU A 195 -1.04 -6.43 23.80
CA LEU A 195 -0.41 -5.65 22.71
C LEU A 195 0.39 -4.48 23.28
N THR A 196 -0.20 -3.77 24.24
CA THR A 196 0.44 -2.61 24.87
C THR A 196 1.71 -3.02 25.58
N ARG A 197 1.68 -4.09 26.39
CA ARG A 197 2.86 -4.61 27.09
C ARG A 197 3.93 -5.10 26.11
N GLY A 198 3.53 -5.78 25.03
CA GLY A 198 4.44 -6.25 23.99
C GLY A 198 5.17 -5.11 23.30
N VAL A 199 4.43 -4.07 22.87
CA VAL A 199 5.00 -2.88 22.23
C VAL A 199 5.96 -2.13 23.17
N LEU A 200 5.59 -1.98 24.45
CA LEU A 200 6.46 -1.33 25.45
C LEU A 200 7.74 -2.12 25.69
N ALA A 201 7.66 -3.46 25.75
CA ALA A 201 8.83 -4.33 25.90
C ALA A 201 9.79 -4.21 24.70
N GLU A 202 9.28 -4.23 23.46
CA GLU A 202 10.12 -4.04 22.27
C GLU A 202 10.78 -2.64 22.24
N ARG A 203 10.06 -1.60 22.65
CA ARG A 203 10.63 -0.25 22.74
C ARG A 203 11.73 -0.15 23.80
N ALA A 204 11.54 -0.78 24.95
CA ALA A 204 12.57 -0.83 25.99
C ALA A 204 13.84 -1.55 25.49
N ALA A 205 13.67 -2.69 24.82
CA ALA A 205 14.76 -3.42 24.20
C ALA A 205 15.51 -2.62 23.11
N ALA A 206 14.77 -1.86 22.28
CA ALA A 206 15.39 -1.00 21.27
C ALA A 206 16.16 0.18 21.89
N ALA A 207 15.69 0.74 23.00
CA ALA A 207 16.36 1.84 23.70
C ALA A 207 17.70 1.42 24.34
N THR A 208 17.79 0.16 24.81
CA THR A 208 19.05 -0.37 25.38
C THR A 208 20.14 -0.65 24.35
N ASN A 209 19.75 -0.84 23.08
CA ASN A 209 20.69 -1.16 21.99
C ASN A 209 21.32 0.07 21.32
N ASN A 210 21.23 1.26 21.91
CA ASN A 210 21.83 2.51 21.42
C ASN A 210 21.61 2.78 19.92
N GLN A 211 20.43 2.43 19.41
CA GLN A 211 20.10 2.63 18.00
C GLN A 211 19.98 4.13 17.69
N ALA A 212 20.52 4.52 16.55
CA ALA A 212 20.44 5.87 15.99
C ALA A 212 19.01 6.45 16.06
N ALA A 213 18.89 7.78 16.01
CA ALA A 213 17.60 8.47 16.00
C ALA A 213 16.60 7.77 15.06
N PRO A 214 15.35 7.59 15.47
CA PRO A 214 14.38 6.84 14.69
C PRO A 214 14.25 7.43 13.29
N ALA A 215 14.42 6.59 12.27
CA ALA A 215 14.22 7.00 10.88
C ALA A 215 12.77 7.49 10.70
N PRO A 216 12.54 8.46 9.78
CA PRO A 216 11.18 8.88 9.42
C PRO A 216 10.32 7.65 9.09
N LEU A 217 9.04 7.66 9.50
CA LEU A 217 8.15 6.52 9.29
C LEU A 217 7.97 6.20 7.80
N PHE A 218 7.83 7.25 6.99
CA PHE A 218 7.67 7.15 5.54
C PHE A 218 8.84 7.80 4.82
N ARG A 219 9.19 7.21 3.69
CA ARG A 219 10.18 7.71 2.74
C ARG A 219 9.55 7.86 1.37
N THR A 220 10.07 8.82 0.61
CA THR A 220 9.68 9.07 -0.77
C THR A 220 10.83 9.72 -1.53
N LEU A 221 10.64 10.03 -2.81
CA LEU A 221 11.59 10.81 -3.59
C LEU A 221 11.14 12.28 -3.64
N LYS A 222 12.09 13.20 -3.59
CA LYS A 222 11.84 14.64 -3.68
C LYS A 222 11.03 15.00 -4.93
N CYS A 223 11.42 14.44 -6.07
CA CYS A 223 10.76 14.64 -7.36
C CYS A 223 9.61 13.66 -7.63
N GLY A 224 9.11 12.96 -6.62
CA GLY A 224 8.04 11.98 -6.79
C GLY A 224 8.53 10.57 -7.12
N LEU A 225 7.66 9.59 -6.82
CA LEU A 225 7.97 8.16 -6.99
C LEU A 225 8.07 7.75 -8.47
N GLY A 226 7.47 8.51 -9.39
CA GLY A 226 7.62 8.30 -10.82
C GLY A 226 9.08 8.28 -11.27
N LYS A 227 9.96 9.01 -10.58
CA LYS A 227 11.41 9.01 -10.85
C LYS A 227 12.06 7.63 -10.68
N MET A 228 11.58 6.82 -9.73
CA MET A 228 12.04 5.43 -9.58
C MET A 228 11.65 4.59 -10.79
N ILE A 229 10.44 4.79 -11.33
CA ILE A 229 9.98 4.08 -12.54
C ILE A 229 10.82 4.48 -13.74
N GLU A 230 11.06 5.78 -13.94
CA GLU A 230 11.93 6.28 -15.03
C GLU A 230 13.33 5.67 -14.95
N ALA A 231 13.93 5.63 -13.77
CA ALA A 231 15.26 5.05 -13.56
C ALA A 231 15.28 3.53 -13.84
N LEU A 232 14.25 2.79 -13.39
CA LEU A 232 14.12 1.36 -13.69
C LEU A 232 14.01 1.12 -15.21
N VAL A 233 13.14 1.87 -15.90
CA VAL A 233 12.97 1.76 -17.35
C VAL A 233 14.27 2.08 -18.09
N ALA A 234 15.00 3.08 -17.64
CA ALA A 234 16.31 3.41 -18.21
C ALA A 234 17.33 2.28 -17.98
N ALA A 235 17.36 1.70 -16.79
CA ALA A 235 18.30 0.65 -16.40
C ALA A 235 18.08 -0.69 -17.14
N ILE A 236 16.85 -1.00 -17.53
CA ILE A 236 16.53 -2.24 -18.27
C ILE A 236 16.66 -2.09 -19.80
N ARG A 237 16.94 -0.87 -20.29
CA ARG A 237 17.04 -0.60 -21.72
C ARG A 237 18.17 -1.44 -22.34
N GLY A 238 17.85 -2.14 -23.44
CA GLY A 238 18.78 -3.03 -24.13
C GLY A 238 18.88 -4.46 -23.54
N ALA A 239 18.40 -4.67 -22.31
CA ALA A 239 18.30 -6.00 -21.71
C ALA A 239 16.86 -6.53 -21.72
N SER A 240 15.89 -5.65 -21.72
CA SER A 240 14.46 -6.04 -21.76
C SER A 240 13.75 -5.36 -22.91
N GLU A 241 12.92 -6.14 -23.62
CA GLU A 241 11.97 -5.63 -24.59
C GLU A 241 10.64 -5.35 -23.90
N VAL A 242 10.07 -4.18 -24.13
CA VAL A 242 8.73 -3.83 -23.63
C VAL A 242 7.74 -3.88 -24.79
N ARG A 243 6.73 -4.72 -24.67
CA ARG A 243 5.64 -4.84 -25.65
C ARG A 243 4.34 -4.38 -25.01
N GLN A 244 3.74 -3.39 -25.65
CA GLN A 244 2.43 -2.90 -25.24
C GLN A 244 1.34 -3.85 -25.76
N ALA A 245 1.07 -4.89 -24.99
CA ALA A 245 0.05 -5.89 -25.29
C ALA A 245 -0.45 -6.54 -23.99
N ARG A 246 -1.72 -6.92 -23.99
CA ARG A 246 -2.29 -7.72 -22.93
C ARG A 246 -1.90 -9.18 -23.13
N ALA A 247 -1.38 -9.83 -22.08
CA ALA A 247 -1.23 -11.27 -22.06
C ALA A 247 -2.63 -11.92 -21.97
N GLU A 248 -2.86 -12.94 -22.80
CA GLU A 248 -4.17 -13.55 -23.00
C GLU A 248 -4.22 -15.01 -22.53
N ALA A 249 -3.10 -15.73 -22.62
CA ALA A 249 -2.98 -17.12 -22.21
C ALA A 249 -1.52 -17.51 -21.96
N ILE A 250 -1.33 -18.49 -21.08
CA ILE A 250 -0.06 -19.16 -20.83
C ILE A 250 -0.32 -20.66 -20.95
N GLU A 251 0.52 -21.36 -21.72
CA GLU A 251 0.41 -22.79 -21.95
C GLU A 251 1.77 -23.47 -21.81
N ARG A 252 1.76 -24.75 -21.48
CA ARG A 252 2.96 -25.59 -21.57
C ARG A 252 3.24 -26.02 -23.02
N ALA A 253 4.50 -25.93 -23.42
CA ALA A 253 5.02 -26.42 -24.68
C ALA A 253 6.26 -27.30 -24.41
N GLY A 254 6.01 -28.53 -23.95
CA GLY A 254 7.06 -29.39 -23.43
C GLY A 254 7.67 -28.84 -22.13
N PRO A 255 8.99 -28.68 -22.03
CA PRO A 255 9.64 -28.10 -20.85
C PRO A 255 9.47 -26.57 -20.75
N ARG A 256 9.11 -25.92 -21.84
CA ARG A 256 8.97 -24.47 -21.97
C ARG A 256 7.51 -24.03 -21.80
N PHE A 257 7.31 -22.73 -21.78
CA PHE A 257 6.01 -22.09 -21.92
C PHE A 257 5.85 -21.45 -23.27
N ARG A 258 4.62 -21.22 -23.67
CA ARG A 258 4.25 -20.25 -24.68
C ARG A 258 3.23 -19.29 -24.08
N VAL A 259 3.44 -18.01 -24.31
CA VAL A 259 2.61 -16.91 -23.82
C VAL A 259 1.97 -16.23 -25.02
N ARG A 260 0.62 -16.12 -25.01
CA ARG A 260 -0.10 -15.38 -26.03
C ARG A 260 -0.30 -13.95 -25.57
N ALA A 261 0.11 -12.99 -26.39
CA ALA A 261 -0.12 -11.58 -26.15
C ALA A 261 -0.28 -10.83 -27.47
N GLY A 262 -1.29 -9.97 -27.58
CA GLY A 262 -1.60 -9.26 -28.83
C GLY A 262 -1.84 -10.21 -30.00
N GLY A 263 -2.47 -11.35 -29.76
CA GLY A 263 -2.76 -12.38 -30.78
C GLY A 263 -1.55 -13.24 -31.20
N GLN A 264 -0.34 -13.00 -30.72
CA GLN A 264 0.87 -13.74 -31.09
C GLN A 264 1.36 -14.63 -29.94
N TRP A 265 1.88 -15.80 -30.28
CA TRP A 265 2.52 -16.71 -29.33
C TRP A 265 4.03 -16.47 -29.26
N ILE A 266 4.56 -16.39 -28.05
CA ILE A 266 5.98 -16.25 -27.77
C ILE A 266 6.40 -17.37 -26.83
N GLU A 267 7.48 -18.04 -27.14
CA GLU A 267 8.06 -19.07 -26.27
C GLU A 267 8.85 -18.43 -25.12
N ALA A 268 8.85 -19.08 -23.97
CA ALA A 268 9.59 -18.66 -22.79
C ALA A 268 10.09 -19.86 -21.99
N ASP A 269 11.30 -19.77 -21.47
CA ASP A 269 11.84 -20.75 -20.52
C ASP A 269 11.28 -20.49 -19.12
N HIS A 270 11.05 -19.22 -18.78
CA HIS A 270 10.46 -18.79 -17.51
C HIS A 270 9.36 -17.76 -17.75
N VAL A 271 8.32 -17.83 -16.92
CA VAL A 271 7.25 -16.83 -16.89
C VAL A 271 7.12 -16.24 -15.50
N VAL A 272 7.10 -14.90 -15.41
CA VAL A 272 6.82 -14.16 -14.19
C VAL A 272 5.49 -13.43 -14.36
N ILE A 273 4.48 -13.79 -13.59
CA ILE A 273 3.20 -13.10 -13.58
C ILE A 273 3.27 -12.02 -12.49
N ALA A 274 3.26 -10.76 -12.92
CA ALA A 274 3.43 -9.57 -12.08
C ALA A 274 2.26 -8.58 -12.21
N CYS A 275 1.12 -9.05 -12.70
CA CYS A 275 -0.15 -8.32 -12.75
C CYS A 275 -1.04 -8.64 -11.53
N GLU A 276 -2.18 -7.97 -11.43
CA GLU A 276 -3.18 -8.21 -10.39
C GLU A 276 -3.70 -9.66 -10.45
N ALA A 277 -4.02 -10.26 -9.29
CA ALA A 277 -4.38 -11.69 -9.22
C ALA A 277 -5.60 -12.05 -10.08
N HIS A 278 -6.60 -11.18 -10.15
CA HIS A 278 -7.77 -11.41 -11.02
C HIS A 278 -7.44 -11.38 -12.52
N ASN A 279 -6.38 -10.68 -12.94
CA ASN A 279 -5.85 -10.72 -14.29
C ASN A 279 -4.90 -11.92 -14.50
N ALA A 280 -4.25 -12.39 -13.44
CA ALA A 280 -3.38 -13.57 -13.47
C ALA A 280 -4.17 -14.89 -13.55
N ALA A 281 -5.34 -14.95 -12.90
CA ALA A 281 -6.16 -16.16 -12.81
C ALA A 281 -6.44 -16.80 -14.19
N PRO A 282 -7.03 -16.11 -15.17
CA PRO A 282 -7.31 -16.71 -16.47
C PRO A 282 -6.04 -17.14 -17.23
N LEU A 283 -4.89 -16.56 -16.92
CA LEU A 283 -3.63 -16.91 -17.59
C LEU A 283 -3.11 -18.29 -17.19
N VAL A 284 -3.45 -18.76 -16.00
CA VAL A 284 -2.99 -20.04 -15.45
C VAL A 284 -4.02 -21.16 -15.57
N ALA A 285 -5.22 -20.88 -16.07
CA ALA A 285 -6.34 -21.82 -16.19
C ALA A 285 -5.93 -23.14 -16.87
N ASN A 286 -5.17 -23.07 -17.95
CA ASN A 286 -4.68 -24.24 -18.69
C ASN A 286 -3.47 -24.93 -18.03
N LEU A 287 -2.90 -24.35 -16.97
CA LEU A 287 -1.78 -24.92 -16.23
C LEU A 287 -2.25 -25.65 -14.98
N ASP A 288 -3.16 -25.03 -14.22
CA ASP A 288 -3.71 -25.54 -12.97
C ASP A 288 -5.01 -24.79 -12.62
N GLY A 289 -6.16 -25.47 -12.77
CA GLY A 289 -7.47 -24.89 -12.48
C GLY A 289 -7.65 -24.51 -11.00
N ARG A 290 -6.99 -25.22 -10.06
CA ARG A 290 -7.05 -24.83 -8.65
C ARG A 290 -6.24 -23.56 -8.39
N LEU A 291 -5.12 -23.37 -9.07
CA LEU A 291 -4.35 -22.12 -9.00
C LEU A 291 -5.16 -20.95 -9.56
N GLU A 292 -5.91 -21.16 -10.67
CA GLU A 292 -6.84 -20.17 -11.20
C GLU A 292 -7.88 -19.75 -10.14
N GLU A 293 -8.55 -20.70 -9.49
CA GLU A 293 -9.54 -20.42 -8.44
C GLU A 293 -8.94 -19.63 -7.26
N LEU A 294 -7.73 -20.00 -6.81
CA LEU A 294 -7.04 -19.33 -5.72
C LEU A 294 -6.71 -17.89 -6.06
N LEU A 295 -6.24 -17.61 -7.28
CA LEU A 295 -5.93 -16.27 -7.75
C LEU A 295 -7.20 -15.43 -7.98
N ALA A 296 -8.23 -16.00 -8.59
CA ALA A 296 -9.54 -15.37 -8.76
C ALA A 296 -10.20 -15.03 -7.42
N GLY A 297 -9.95 -15.86 -6.40
CA GLY A 297 -10.47 -15.71 -5.05
C GLY A 297 -9.79 -14.61 -4.22
N VAL A 298 -8.79 -13.90 -4.73
CA VAL A 298 -8.22 -12.72 -4.05
C VAL A 298 -9.09 -11.50 -4.34
N PRO A 299 -9.81 -10.95 -3.35
CA PRO A 299 -10.62 -9.76 -3.57
C PRO A 299 -9.75 -8.51 -3.81
N TYR A 300 -10.30 -7.56 -4.54
CA TYR A 300 -9.68 -6.26 -4.76
C TYR A 300 -10.69 -5.15 -4.52
N SER A 301 -10.26 -4.06 -3.92
CA SER A 301 -11.03 -2.83 -3.88
C SER A 301 -10.56 -1.85 -4.93
N SER A 302 -11.49 -0.98 -5.33
CA SER A 302 -11.21 0.16 -6.18
C SER A 302 -10.99 1.41 -5.32
N SER A 303 -10.19 2.34 -5.79
CA SER A 303 -9.95 3.60 -5.08
C SER A 303 -9.86 4.78 -6.02
N MET A 304 -10.18 5.94 -5.51
CA MET A 304 -9.99 7.21 -6.18
C MET A 304 -9.13 8.13 -5.32
N THR A 305 -8.15 8.77 -5.94
CA THR A 305 -7.41 9.86 -5.31
C THR A 305 -7.67 11.15 -6.06
N MET A 306 -7.92 12.23 -5.33
CA MET A 306 -8.14 13.56 -5.89
C MET A 306 -7.15 14.54 -5.26
N ALA A 307 -6.51 15.37 -6.07
CA ALA A 307 -5.64 16.43 -5.59
C ALA A 307 -6.24 17.80 -5.96
N PHE A 308 -6.41 18.63 -4.95
CA PHE A 308 -6.89 19.99 -5.06
C PHE A 308 -5.77 20.96 -4.71
N GLY A 309 -5.39 21.85 -5.63
CA GLY A 309 -4.45 22.93 -5.36
C GLY A 309 -5.18 24.22 -5.06
N PHE A 310 -4.76 24.91 -4.00
CA PHE A 310 -5.33 26.20 -3.55
C PHE A 310 -4.21 27.21 -3.33
N ASP A 311 -4.55 28.50 -3.28
CA ASP A 311 -3.67 29.53 -2.76
C ASP A 311 -3.67 29.51 -1.23
N ALA A 312 -2.52 29.67 -0.59
CA ALA A 312 -2.44 29.72 0.86
C ALA A 312 -3.21 30.91 1.45
N ALA A 313 -3.39 31.98 0.67
CA ALA A 313 -4.16 33.16 1.04
C ALA A 313 -5.66 32.89 1.22
N ASP A 314 -6.18 31.81 0.62
CA ASP A 314 -7.58 31.41 0.77
C ASP A 314 -7.87 30.79 2.15
N PHE A 315 -6.82 30.47 2.91
CA PHE A 315 -6.95 29.87 4.23
C PHE A 315 -6.73 30.92 5.30
N ARG A 316 -7.69 31.07 6.22
CA ARG A 316 -7.55 31.92 7.39
C ARG A 316 -6.35 31.50 8.27
N GLU A 317 -6.17 30.19 8.40
CA GLU A 317 -5.04 29.55 9.07
C GLU A 317 -4.53 28.39 8.22
N PRO A 318 -3.22 28.18 8.10
CA PRO A 318 -2.68 27.04 7.37
C PRO A 318 -3.21 25.72 7.92
N PRO A 319 -3.51 24.73 7.07
CA PRO A 319 -3.91 23.41 7.52
C PRO A 319 -2.86 22.79 8.44
N GLN A 320 -3.30 22.30 9.61
CA GLN A 320 -2.40 21.75 10.62
C GLN A 320 -2.22 20.24 10.44
N GLY A 321 -0.99 19.75 10.72
CA GLY A 321 -0.64 18.35 10.69
C GLY A 321 -0.65 17.74 9.28
N HIS A 322 -0.58 16.41 9.23
CA HIS A 322 -0.50 15.69 7.95
C HIS A 322 -1.83 15.52 7.24
N GLY A 323 -2.95 15.70 7.95
CA GLY A 323 -4.28 15.50 7.40
C GLY A 323 -5.25 14.89 8.40
N PHE A 324 -6.34 14.35 7.87
CA PHE A 324 -7.40 13.76 8.68
C PHE A 324 -7.95 12.47 8.07
N LEU A 325 -8.53 11.66 8.95
CA LEU A 325 -9.22 10.41 8.63
C LEU A 325 -10.69 10.55 8.99
N VAL A 326 -11.57 9.95 8.18
CA VAL A 326 -13.01 9.95 8.42
C VAL A 326 -13.47 8.51 8.68
N PRO A 327 -13.79 8.17 9.96
CA PRO A 327 -14.28 6.85 10.31
C PRO A 327 -15.55 6.49 9.54
N LYS A 328 -15.74 5.23 9.18
CA LYS A 328 -16.90 4.72 8.41
C LYS A 328 -18.24 5.24 8.96
N LYS A 329 -18.43 5.25 10.25
CA LYS A 329 -19.67 5.69 10.87
C LYS A 329 -19.94 7.20 10.84
N GLU A 330 -18.93 8.00 10.50
CA GLU A 330 -19.01 9.46 10.36
C GLU A 330 -18.92 9.89 8.88
N ARG A 331 -18.62 8.93 8.00
CA ARG A 331 -18.28 9.14 6.58
C ARG A 331 -19.55 9.33 5.75
N ARG A 332 -19.44 10.26 4.80
CA ARG A 332 -20.33 10.31 3.65
C ARG A 332 -19.65 9.64 2.46
N ARG A 333 -18.58 10.26 1.93
CA ARG A 333 -17.77 9.76 0.81
C ARG A 333 -16.27 9.81 1.11
N LEU A 334 -15.80 10.93 1.66
CA LEU A 334 -14.38 11.17 1.89
C LEU A 334 -13.85 10.27 3.01
N MET A 335 -12.87 9.42 2.70
CA MET A 335 -12.24 8.52 3.66
C MET A 335 -11.12 9.20 4.43
N ALA A 336 -10.33 10.03 3.74
CA ALA A 336 -9.18 10.73 4.29
C ALA A 336 -8.78 11.92 3.45
N CYS A 337 -8.04 12.85 4.04
CA CYS A 337 -7.32 13.90 3.33
C CYS A 337 -5.91 14.01 3.87
N THR A 338 -4.93 14.18 2.98
CA THR A 338 -3.54 14.49 3.33
C THR A 338 -3.17 15.89 2.81
N TRP A 339 -2.62 16.72 3.67
CA TRP A 339 -2.01 17.99 3.30
C TRP A 339 -0.58 17.72 2.80
N ILE A 340 -0.39 17.70 1.47
CA ILE A 340 0.88 17.26 0.87
C ILE A 340 2.04 18.09 1.36
N GLY A 341 1.91 19.43 1.39
CA GLY A 341 2.97 20.33 1.83
C GLY A 341 3.36 20.18 3.30
N ALA A 342 2.42 19.77 4.16
CA ALA A 342 2.72 19.51 5.57
C ALA A 342 3.44 18.18 5.78
N LYS A 343 3.06 17.14 5.01
CA LYS A 343 3.69 15.80 5.07
C LYS A 343 5.05 15.78 4.35
N PHE A 344 5.15 16.44 3.20
CA PHE A 344 6.34 16.52 2.35
C PHE A 344 6.56 17.97 1.87
N PRO A 345 7.25 18.82 2.67
CA PRO A 345 7.37 20.26 2.41
C PRO A 345 7.92 20.62 1.02
N PHE A 346 8.79 19.77 0.45
CA PHE A 346 9.41 20.05 -0.86
C PHE A 346 8.49 19.84 -2.07
N ARG A 347 7.30 19.28 -1.88
CA ARG A 347 6.37 18.94 -2.96
C ARG A 347 5.38 20.03 -3.30
N VAL A 348 5.24 21.02 -2.44
CA VAL A 348 4.32 22.14 -2.62
C VAL A 348 5.08 23.44 -2.44
N PRO A 349 5.12 24.34 -3.45
CA PRO A 349 5.79 25.63 -3.34
C PRO A 349 5.20 26.51 -2.24
N PRO A 350 5.98 27.45 -1.67
CA PRO A 350 5.45 28.48 -0.77
C PRO A 350 4.27 29.22 -1.41
N GLY A 351 3.29 29.60 -0.59
CA GLY A 351 2.08 30.28 -1.04
C GLY A 351 0.99 29.37 -1.61
N LYS A 352 1.20 28.07 -1.61
CA LYS A 352 0.22 27.06 -2.08
C LYS A 352 -0.11 26.03 -1.01
N VAL A 353 -1.32 25.47 -1.12
CA VAL A 353 -1.80 24.34 -0.31
C VAL A 353 -2.32 23.28 -1.24
N VAL A 354 -1.97 22.01 -1.00
CA VAL A 354 -2.52 20.89 -1.76
C VAL A 354 -3.18 19.91 -0.80
N ALA A 355 -4.49 19.72 -1.00
CA ALA A 355 -5.28 18.68 -0.35
C ALA A 355 -5.32 17.44 -1.25
N ARG A 356 -4.91 16.29 -0.72
CA ARG A 356 -5.05 15.00 -1.40
C ARG A 356 -6.10 14.17 -0.70
N CYS A 357 -7.24 13.99 -1.37
CA CYS A 357 -8.42 13.30 -0.88
C CYS A 357 -8.45 11.85 -1.35
N PHE A 358 -9.02 10.97 -0.53
CA PHE A 358 -9.15 9.54 -0.80
C PHE A 358 -10.62 9.14 -0.70
N LEU A 359 -11.12 8.44 -1.73
CA LEU A 359 -12.50 7.96 -1.85
C LEU A 359 -12.50 6.51 -2.36
N GLY A 360 -13.64 5.83 -2.26
CA GLY A 360 -13.80 4.45 -2.71
C GLY A 360 -13.57 3.43 -1.60
N GLY A 361 -12.74 2.43 -1.86
CA GLY A 361 -12.58 1.26 -1.00
C GLY A 361 -13.69 0.24 -1.21
N VAL A 362 -13.70 -0.82 -0.39
CA VAL A 362 -14.69 -1.93 -0.49
C VAL A 362 -16.13 -1.50 -0.24
N GLU A 363 -16.33 -0.34 0.40
CA GLU A 363 -17.66 0.13 0.80
C GLU A 363 -18.30 1.10 -0.21
N ASP A 364 -17.52 1.65 -1.15
CA ASP A 364 -17.97 2.67 -2.10
C ASP A 364 -17.30 2.50 -3.47
N ASP A 365 -17.42 1.31 -4.04
CA ASP A 365 -16.84 1.00 -5.35
C ASP A 365 -17.52 1.80 -6.49
N GLY A 366 -18.79 2.20 -6.28
CA GLY A 366 -19.58 2.99 -7.21
C GLY A 366 -19.04 4.41 -7.47
N VAL A 367 -18.20 4.96 -6.59
CA VAL A 367 -17.62 6.31 -6.74
C VAL A 367 -16.81 6.48 -8.03
N LEU A 368 -16.25 5.41 -8.57
CA LEU A 368 -15.47 5.45 -9.81
C LEU A 368 -16.32 5.76 -11.06
N ASN A 369 -17.63 5.56 -10.98
CA ASN A 369 -18.55 5.77 -12.09
C ASN A 369 -19.13 7.19 -12.10
N GLU A 370 -18.85 8.00 -11.09
CA GLU A 370 -19.34 9.38 -11.05
C GLU A 370 -18.55 10.29 -12.00
N SER A 371 -19.22 11.33 -12.53
CA SER A 371 -18.55 12.31 -13.37
C SER A 371 -17.53 13.12 -12.58
N ASP A 372 -16.53 13.67 -13.25
CA ASP A 372 -15.49 14.49 -12.62
C ASP A 372 -16.08 15.72 -11.91
N GLU A 373 -17.12 16.32 -12.49
CA GLU A 373 -17.83 17.48 -11.92
C GLU A 373 -18.56 17.09 -10.63
N ALA A 374 -19.33 16.00 -10.64
CA ALA A 374 -20.12 15.57 -9.50
C ALA A 374 -19.23 15.18 -8.31
N ILE A 375 -18.18 14.40 -8.56
CA ILE A 375 -17.29 13.98 -7.48
C ILE A 375 -16.42 15.12 -6.96
N THR A 376 -16.04 16.09 -7.82
CA THR A 376 -15.34 17.30 -7.42
C THR A 376 -16.19 18.14 -6.47
N ALA A 377 -17.46 18.37 -6.82
CA ALA A 377 -18.40 19.11 -5.96
C ALA A 377 -18.59 18.43 -4.61
N THR A 378 -18.80 17.12 -4.60
CA THR A 378 -18.93 16.32 -3.38
C THR A 378 -17.69 16.41 -2.49
N ALA A 379 -16.49 16.27 -3.07
CA ALA A 379 -15.24 16.32 -2.31
C ALA A 379 -14.97 17.72 -1.72
N LEU A 380 -15.28 18.79 -2.45
CA LEU A 380 -15.15 20.17 -1.97
C LEU A 380 -16.15 20.48 -0.84
N GLU A 381 -17.42 20.03 -0.97
CA GLU A 381 -18.42 20.16 0.12
C GLU A 381 -17.93 19.47 1.40
N GLU A 382 -17.37 18.27 1.26
CA GLU A 382 -16.88 17.55 2.43
C GLU A 382 -15.60 18.16 3.03
N LEU A 383 -14.69 18.68 2.20
CA LEU A 383 -13.55 19.45 2.68
C LEU A 383 -14.01 20.71 3.43
N GLU A 384 -14.99 21.46 2.91
CA GLU A 384 -15.58 22.61 3.61
C GLU A 384 -16.17 22.18 4.96
N ARG A 385 -16.94 21.11 4.98
CA ARG A 385 -17.61 20.59 6.20
C ARG A 385 -16.61 20.14 7.27
N ILE A 386 -15.51 19.48 6.85
CA ILE A 386 -14.57 18.83 7.77
C ILE A 386 -13.42 19.77 8.14
N ALA A 387 -12.83 20.45 7.19
CA ALA A 387 -11.66 21.29 7.39
C ALA A 387 -12.02 22.77 7.62
N GLY A 388 -13.29 23.15 7.43
CA GLY A 388 -13.80 24.48 7.79
C GLY A 388 -13.35 25.62 6.88
N PHE A 389 -12.97 25.32 5.63
CA PHE A 389 -12.60 26.35 4.66
C PHE A 389 -13.40 26.18 3.35
N ARG A 390 -13.66 27.29 2.69
CA ARG A 390 -14.27 27.32 1.37
C ARG A 390 -13.36 28.10 0.43
N ALA A 391 -12.85 27.42 -0.58
CA ALA A 391 -12.00 28.01 -1.61
C ALA A 391 -12.20 27.30 -2.94
N GLU A 392 -12.03 28.02 -4.03
CA GLU A 392 -12.03 27.44 -5.35
C GLU A 392 -10.63 26.90 -5.69
N PRO A 393 -10.50 25.63 -6.10
CA PRO A 393 -9.21 25.08 -6.41
C PRO A 393 -8.66 25.65 -7.73
N ARG A 394 -7.38 26.00 -7.75
CA ARG A 394 -6.67 26.37 -8.98
C ARG A 394 -6.51 25.24 -9.95
N PHE A 395 -6.42 24.02 -9.42
CA PHE A 395 -6.42 22.81 -10.21
C PHE A 395 -7.08 21.66 -9.44
N VAL A 396 -7.63 20.74 -10.20
CA VAL A 396 -8.11 19.44 -9.72
C VAL A 396 -7.44 18.36 -10.56
N ARG A 397 -7.01 17.28 -9.90
CA ARG A 397 -6.54 16.05 -10.54
C ARG A 397 -7.27 14.87 -9.93
N ILE A 398 -7.84 14.02 -10.79
CA ILE A 398 -8.63 12.86 -10.39
C ILE A 398 -7.99 11.61 -10.98
N PHE A 399 -7.69 10.64 -10.11
CA PHE A 399 -7.11 9.38 -10.51
C PHE A 399 -7.98 8.24 -10.03
N ARG A 400 -8.47 7.44 -10.97
CA ARG A 400 -9.32 6.27 -10.74
C ARG A 400 -8.48 5.01 -10.84
N TRP A 401 -8.55 4.19 -9.81
CA TRP A 401 -7.79 2.95 -9.69
C TRP A 401 -8.74 1.77 -9.50
N PRO A 402 -9.39 1.29 -10.61
CA PRO A 402 -10.28 0.14 -10.53
C PRO A 402 -9.51 -1.12 -10.15
N HIS A 403 -10.05 -1.89 -9.20
CA HIS A 403 -9.53 -3.20 -8.76
C HIS A 403 -8.00 -3.23 -8.58
N SER A 404 -7.45 -2.22 -7.90
CA SER A 404 -6.00 -2.05 -7.79
C SER A 404 -5.43 -2.42 -6.42
N MET A 405 -6.28 -2.51 -5.39
CA MET A 405 -5.86 -2.76 -4.01
C MET A 405 -6.29 -4.16 -3.56
N ALA A 406 -5.33 -5.07 -3.50
CA ALA A 406 -5.56 -6.43 -3.03
C ALA A 406 -6.02 -6.44 -1.56
N GLN A 407 -7.03 -7.24 -1.24
CA GLN A 407 -7.62 -7.38 0.07
C GLN A 407 -7.21 -8.71 0.70
N TYR A 408 -6.39 -8.66 1.73
CA TYR A 408 -5.99 -9.83 2.50
C TYR A 408 -7.08 -10.17 3.51
N THR A 409 -8.14 -10.80 3.05
CA THR A 409 -9.27 -11.22 3.88
C THR A 409 -8.91 -12.41 4.77
N VAL A 410 -9.72 -12.67 5.80
CA VAL A 410 -9.59 -13.88 6.64
C VAL A 410 -9.46 -15.12 5.76
N GLY A 411 -8.48 -15.97 6.07
CA GLY A 411 -8.09 -17.12 5.24
C GLY A 411 -7.03 -16.83 4.16
N HIS A 412 -6.57 -15.57 4.05
CA HIS A 412 -5.49 -15.24 3.10
C HIS A 412 -4.18 -16.01 3.35
N PRO A 413 -3.72 -16.25 4.60
CA PRO A 413 -2.52 -17.04 4.83
C PRO A 413 -2.60 -18.44 4.22
N GLN A 414 -3.71 -19.14 4.41
CA GLN A 414 -3.94 -20.48 3.87
C GLN A 414 -4.02 -20.46 2.34
N ARG A 415 -4.74 -19.47 1.78
CA ARG A 415 -4.79 -19.27 0.32
C ARG A 415 -3.41 -19.05 -0.26
N LEU A 416 -2.58 -18.23 0.39
CA LEU A 416 -1.23 -17.93 -0.05
C LEU A 416 -0.33 -19.17 0.00
N GLU A 417 -0.39 -19.96 1.07
CA GLU A 417 0.37 -21.19 1.23
C GLU A 417 0.02 -22.19 0.12
N GLU A 418 -1.28 -22.41 -0.14
CA GLU A 418 -1.74 -23.29 -1.22
C GLU A 418 -1.30 -22.75 -2.60
N THR A 419 -1.41 -21.43 -2.83
CA THR A 419 -0.97 -20.79 -4.07
C THR A 419 0.52 -21.03 -4.30
N GLN A 420 1.36 -20.84 -3.27
CA GLN A 420 2.80 -21.05 -3.36
C GLN A 420 3.15 -22.52 -3.64
N ALA A 421 2.46 -23.46 -2.99
CA ALA A 421 2.64 -24.89 -3.24
C ALA A 421 2.30 -25.28 -4.69
N ARG A 422 1.19 -24.73 -5.23
CA ARG A 422 0.79 -24.95 -6.63
C ARG A 422 1.78 -24.38 -7.62
N VAL A 423 2.24 -23.14 -7.39
CA VAL A 423 3.26 -22.51 -8.24
C VAL A 423 4.58 -23.28 -8.20
N ALA A 424 4.99 -23.78 -7.03
CA ALA A 424 6.20 -24.61 -6.90
C ALA A 424 6.11 -25.92 -7.70
N ALA A 425 4.91 -26.47 -7.86
CA ALA A 425 4.66 -27.66 -8.68
C ALA A 425 4.69 -27.39 -10.20
N ILE A 426 4.72 -26.10 -10.62
CA ILE A 426 4.84 -25.69 -12.02
C ILE A 426 6.24 -25.11 -12.24
N PRO A 427 7.24 -25.91 -12.63
CA PRO A 427 8.62 -25.43 -12.76
C PRO A 427 8.72 -24.22 -13.68
N SER A 428 9.52 -23.23 -13.31
CA SER A 428 9.78 -21.99 -14.07
C SER A 428 8.59 -21.01 -14.18
N LEU A 429 7.49 -21.23 -13.43
CA LEU A 429 6.46 -20.23 -13.20
C LEU A 429 6.74 -19.46 -11.89
N HIS A 430 6.58 -18.14 -11.91
CA HIS A 430 6.82 -17.27 -10.77
C HIS A 430 5.68 -16.25 -10.63
N LEU A 431 5.36 -15.89 -9.39
CA LEU A 431 4.39 -14.83 -9.07
C LEU A 431 5.10 -13.68 -8.33
N ALA A 432 4.78 -12.45 -8.68
CA ALA A 432 5.22 -11.26 -7.98
C ALA A 432 4.13 -10.18 -8.05
N GLY A 433 3.78 -9.53 -6.94
CA GLY A 433 2.74 -8.51 -6.94
C GLY A 433 2.09 -8.30 -5.59
N ASN A 434 1.20 -7.32 -5.52
CA ASN A 434 0.53 -6.90 -4.29
C ASN A 434 -0.52 -7.90 -3.76
N ALA A 435 -0.79 -8.99 -4.48
CA ALA A 435 -1.76 -10.01 -4.09
C ALA A 435 -1.22 -11.03 -3.08
N TYR A 436 0.08 -11.05 -2.82
CA TYR A 436 0.73 -12.19 -2.17
C TYR A 436 1.31 -11.82 -0.79
N GLU A 437 2.55 -11.35 -0.74
CA GLU A 437 3.33 -11.20 0.50
C GLU A 437 3.51 -9.73 0.93
N GLY A 438 2.50 -8.92 0.76
CA GLY A 438 2.45 -7.51 1.12
C GLY A 438 2.11 -6.60 -0.05
N ILE A 439 1.30 -5.57 0.26
CA ILE A 439 0.79 -4.63 -0.75
C ILE A 439 1.74 -3.46 -1.03
N GLY A 440 2.75 -3.26 -0.19
CA GLY A 440 3.63 -2.08 -0.25
C GLY A 440 4.66 -2.16 -1.37
N ILE A 441 5.11 -1.00 -1.83
CA ILE A 441 6.20 -0.88 -2.83
C ILE A 441 7.42 -1.74 -2.47
N PRO A 442 7.93 -1.72 -1.20
CA PRO A 442 9.07 -2.55 -0.83
C PRO A 442 8.79 -4.05 -0.94
N ASP A 443 7.55 -4.48 -0.66
CA ASP A 443 7.17 -5.89 -0.78
C ASP A 443 7.14 -6.34 -2.23
N CYS A 444 6.56 -5.50 -3.10
CA CYS A 444 6.52 -5.75 -4.55
C CYS A 444 7.92 -5.83 -5.17
N ILE A 445 8.83 -4.94 -4.76
CA ILE A 445 10.24 -4.96 -5.19
C ILE A 445 10.93 -6.25 -4.71
N ARG A 446 10.75 -6.62 -3.44
CA ARG A 446 11.33 -7.83 -2.84
C ARG A 446 10.88 -9.09 -3.58
N MET A 447 9.59 -9.19 -3.92
CA MET A 447 9.07 -10.34 -4.67
C MET A 447 9.64 -10.39 -6.10
N GLY A 448 9.75 -9.24 -6.77
CA GLY A 448 10.39 -9.15 -8.09
C GLY A 448 11.87 -9.57 -8.06
N LYS A 449 12.63 -9.11 -7.05
CA LYS A 449 14.03 -9.51 -6.82
C LYS A 449 14.15 -11.03 -6.63
N ARG A 450 13.31 -11.59 -5.75
CA ARG A 450 13.28 -13.04 -5.47
C ARG A 450 12.97 -13.86 -6.73
N ALA A 451 12.02 -13.45 -7.56
CA ALA A 451 11.72 -14.12 -8.81
C ALA A 451 12.94 -14.11 -9.77
N ALA A 452 13.61 -12.98 -9.91
CA ALA A 452 14.82 -12.86 -10.72
C ALA A 452 15.97 -13.74 -10.19
N GLU A 453 16.15 -13.81 -8.88
CA GLU A 453 17.15 -14.65 -8.22
C GLU A 453 16.88 -16.14 -8.45
N ALA A 454 15.62 -16.57 -8.31
CA ALA A 454 15.22 -17.96 -8.57
C ALA A 454 15.43 -18.39 -10.03
N ILE A 455 15.27 -17.46 -10.99
CA ILE A 455 15.54 -17.71 -12.41
C ILE A 455 17.05 -17.83 -12.67
N ALA A 456 17.84 -16.94 -12.08
CA ALA A 456 19.29 -16.92 -12.29
C ALA A 456 20.02 -18.10 -11.64
N SER A 457 19.55 -18.59 -10.47
CA SER A 457 20.17 -19.73 -9.78
C SER A 457 20.03 -21.06 -10.53
N ARG A 458 18.94 -21.29 -11.25
CA ARG A 458 18.74 -22.48 -12.09
C ARG A 458 19.65 -22.57 -13.31
N ARG A 459 20.50 -21.56 -13.53
CA ARG A 459 21.53 -21.53 -14.57
C ARG A 459 22.83 -22.27 -14.19
N LEU A 460 23.01 -22.56 -12.92
CA LEU A 460 24.26 -23.11 -12.39
C LEU A 460 24.22 -24.64 -12.24
N ASP A 461 23.05 -25.22 -12.47
CA ASP A 461 22.82 -26.68 -12.51
C ASP A 461 22.62 -27.15 -13.97
#